data_b2c4b3a7e844171599640e0f1be3b641
#
_entry.id   b2c4b3a7e844171599640e0f1be3b641
#
_cell.length_a   1.000
_cell.length_b   1.000
_cell.length_c   1.000
_cell.angle_alpha   90.00
_cell.angle_beta   90.00
_cell.angle_gamma   90.00
#
_symmetry.space_group_name_H-M   'P 1'
#
loop_
_entity.id
_entity.type
_entity.pdbx_description
1 polymer ?
#
loop_
_entity_poly.entity_id
_entity_poly.type
_entity_poly.pdbx_seq_one_letter_code
_entity_poly.pdbx_strand_id
1 'polypeptide(L)'
;LAQGLSRKELGKDNVHDLIANNAIPAIYITNHVDLIEPSVIRRFSLTIEVNTPDNRILRSIADSEYCGLYVRNDFKENLIELSGITPSHIANSAEVVRLVNYRGKQAQSSIQTIVESNLKALGHEQPVTEYKAQTAFNAQHLNIKQKDIEYSRLLGLIKSGADVRCLLTGPS
;
A
#
# COMPACT_ATOMS: atom_id res chain seq x y z
N LEU A 1 -0.34 -35.58 -27.14
CA LEU A 1 0.79 -35.74 -26.20
C LEU A 1 1.50 -34.38 -26.05
N ALA A 2 1.03 -33.52 -25.15
CA ALA A 2 1.70 -32.29 -24.79
C ALA A 2 2.76 -32.63 -23.74
N GLN A 3 4.02 -32.63 -24.12
CA GLN A 3 5.14 -32.68 -23.20
C GLN A 3 5.18 -31.35 -22.45
N GLY A 4 4.96 -31.42 -21.15
CA GLY A 4 5.10 -30.28 -20.27
C GLY A 4 6.57 -29.83 -20.22
N LEU A 5 6.87 -28.71 -20.86
CA LEU A 5 8.13 -28.01 -20.73
C LEU A 5 8.24 -27.50 -19.27
N SER A 6 9.21 -28.05 -18.57
CA SER A 6 9.56 -27.63 -17.21
C SER A 6 9.94 -26.15 -17.21
N ARG A 7 9.43 -25.40 -16.24
CA ARG A 7 9.70 -23.96 -16.03
C ARG A 7 11.20 -23.60 -15.88
N LYS A 8 12.07 -24.61 -15.77
CA LYS A 8 13.53 -24.48 -15.67
C LYS A 8 14.26 -24.52 -17.03
N GLU A 9 13.56 -24.92 -18.08
CA GLU A 9 14.12 -25.08 -19.43
C GLU A 9 13.67 -24.02 -20.46
N LEU A 10 12.93 -23.01 -20.03
CA LEU A 10 12.93 -21.69 -20.69
C LEU A 10 14.31 -21.07 -20.38
N GLY A 11 15.33 -21.75 -20.86
CA GLY A 11 16.71 -21.46 -20.58
C GLY A 11 17.06 -20.07 -21.04
N LYS A 12 18.02 -19.47 -20.35
CA LYS A 12 18.62 -18.15 -20.61
C LYS A 12 18.86 -17.89 -22.11
N ASP A 13 19.20 -18.93 -22.86
CA ASP A 13 19.42 -18.91 -24.31
C ASP A 13 18.17 -18.51 -25.10
N ASN A 14 16.97 -18.96 -24.70
CA ASN A 14 15.73 -18.63 -25.40
C ASN A 14 15.33 -17.16 -25.27
N VAL A 15 15.61 -16.53 -24.12
CA VAL A 15 15.33 -15.10 -23.91
C VAL A 15 16.32 -14.25 -24.72
N HIS A 16 17.58 -14.65 -24.76
CA HIS A 16 18.60 -14.02 -25.59
C HIS A 16 18.25 -14.07 -27.08
N ASP A 17 17.82 -15.25 -27.55
CA ASP A 17 17.46 -15.45 -28.95
C ASP A 17 16.18 -14.70 -29.32
N LEU A 18 15.20 -14.67 -28.41
CA LEU A 18 13.94 -13.94 -28.61
C LEU A 18 14.19 -12.43 -28.76
N ILE A 19 15.10 -11.87 -27.96
CA ILE A 19 15.41 -10.43 -28.02
C ILE A 19 16.31 -10.12 -29.22
N ALA A 20 17.31 -10.97 -29.49
CA ALA A 20 18.30 -10.73 -30.52
C ALA A 20 17.75 -10.93 -31.94
N ASN A 21 16.82 -11.88 -32.11
CA ASN A 21 16.32 -12.28 -33.42
C ASN A 21 14.89 -11.83 -33.69
N ASN A 22 14.33 -10.96 -32.84
CA ASN A 22 12.98 -10.45 -33.04
C ASN A 22 12.97 -9.44 -34.21
N ALA A 23 12.35 -9.82 -35.30
CA ALA A 23 12.19 -8.96 -36.47
C ALA A 23 11.10 -7.87 -36.33
N ILE A 24 10.30 -7.96 -35.27
CA ILE A 24 9.19 -7.05 -35.00
C ILE A 24 9.57 -6.12 -33.84
N PRO A 25 9.36 -4.79 -33.94
CA PRO A 25 9.54 -3.90 -32.80
C PRO A 25 8.75 -4.37 -31.60
N ALA A 26 9.41 -4.54 -30.45
CA ALA A 26 8.79 -5.03 -29.23
C ALA A 26 9.15 -4.16 -28.03
N ILE A 27 8.19 -4.00 -27.11
CA ILE A 27 8.38 -3.34 -25.84
C ILE A 27 8.27 -4.39 -24.73
N TYR A 28 9.31 -4.49 -23.92
CA TYR A 28 9.35 -5.39 -22.77
C TYR A 28 9.17 -4.57 -21.50
N ILE A 29 8.27 -4.98 -20.63
CA ILE A 29 7.96 -4.32 -19.35
C ILE A 29 8.25 -5.31 -18.23
N THR A 30 9.00 -4.86 -17.22
CA THR A 30 9.32 -5.67 -16.04
C THR A 30 9.40 -4.80 -14.79
N ASN A 31 9.03 -5.35 -13.65
CA ASN A 31 9.26 -4.76 -12.33
C ASN A 31 10.53 -5.32 -11.65
N HIS A 32 11.23 -6.24 -12.31
CA HIS A 32 12.37 -6.98 -11.77
C HIS A 32 13.57 -6.89 -12.69
N VAL A 33 14.11 -5.69 -12.85
CA VAL A 33 15.31 -5.47 -13.69
C VAL A 33 16.54 -6.18 -13.10
N ASP A 34 16.59 -6.30 -11.78
CA ASP A 34 17.62 -7.00 -11.01
C ASP A 34 17.72 -8.50 -11.36
N LEU A 35 16.63 -9.12 -11.84
CA LEU A 35 16.62 -10.50 -12.30
C LEU A 35 17.06 -10.68 -13.75
N ILE A 36 17.23 -9.59 -14.50
CA ILE A 36 17.67 -9.63 -15.90
C ILE A 36 19.20 -9.53 -15.96
N GLU A 37 19.82 -10.48 -16.66
CA GLU A 37 21.27 -10.44 -16.82
C GLU A 37 21.73 -9.18 -17.57
N PRO A 38 22.86 -8.58 -17.18
CA PRO A 38 23.42 -7.39 -17.85
C PRO A 38 23.69 -7.61 -19.35
N SER A 39 23.97 -8.85 -19.75
CA SER A 39 24.17 -9.26 -21.12
C SER A 39 22.90 -9.12 -21.98
N VAL A 40 21.73 -9.33 -21.38
CA VAL A 40 20.41 -9.15 -22.00
C VAL A 40 20.06 -7.66 -22.09
N ILE A 41 20.29 -6.91 -21.02
CA ILE A 41 20.00 -5.47 -20.96
C ILE A 41 20.74 -4.70 -22.07
N ARG A 42 22.00 -5.06 -22.35
CA ARG A 42 22.82 -4.43 -23.41
C ARG A 42 22.28 -4.63 -24.82
N ARG A 43 21.31 -5.54 -25.04
CA ARG A 43 20.71 -5.81 -26.35
C ARG A 43 19.47 -4.96 -26.62
N PHE A 44 18.95 -4.29 -25.61
CA PHE A 44 17.87 -3.31 -25.82
C PHE A 44 18.40 -2.03 -26.43
N SER A 45 17.69 -1.53 -27.42
CA SER A 45 18.03 -0.23 -28.06
C SER A 45 17.79 0.94 -27.12
N LEU A 46 16.85 0.78 -26.18
CA LEU A 46 16.47 1.80 -25.22
C LEU A 46 15.97 1.13 -23.92
N THR A 47 16.48 1.58 -22.79
CA THR A 47 15.98 1.20 -21.47
C THR A 47 15.47 2.45 -20.77
N ILE A 48 14.22 2.41 -20.32
CA ILE A 48 13.56 3.54 -19.63
C ILE A 48 13.14 3.05 -18.26
N GLU A 49 13.53 3.77 -17.24
CA GLU A 49 13.03 3.59 -15.89
C GLU A 49 11.74 4.41 -15.72
N VAL A 50 10.65 3.74 -15.32
CA VAL A 50 9.38 4.39 -15.02
C VAL A 50 9.22 4.47 -13.52
N ASN A 51 9.44 5.65 -12.97
CA ASN A 51 9.31 5.90 -11.53
C ASN A 51 7.85 6.04 -11.10
N THR A 52 7.62 5.83 -9.81
CA THR A 52 6.31 6.11 -9.20
C THR A 52 5.94 7.59 -9.43
N PRO A 53 4.73 7.89 -9.88
CA PRO A 53 4.29 9.27 -10.08
C PRO A 53 4.39 10.10 -8.80
N ASP A 54 4.75 11.37 -8.95
CA ASP A 54 4.70 12.32 -7.83
C ASP A 54 3.25 12.66 -7.41
N ASN A 55 3.10 13.28 -6.25
CA ASN A 55 1.78 13.64 -5.71
C ASN A 55 0.98 14.56 -6.65
N ARG A 56 1.64 15.38 -7.48
CA ARG A 56 0.99 16.25 -8.45
C ARG A 56 0.31 15.43 -9.56
N ILE A 57 1.01 14.42 -10.06
CA ILE A 57 0.49 13.51 -11.08
C ILE A 57 -0.63 12.66 -10.48
N LEU A 58 -0.41 12.10 -9.27
CA LEU A 58 -1.44 11.33 -8.56
C LEU A 58 -2.70 12.16 -8.32
N ARG A 59 -2.54 13.46 -7.99
CA ARG A 59 -3.67 14.40 -7.84
C ARG A 59 -4.45 14.55 -9.13
N SER A 60 -3.76 14.79 -10.24
CA SER A 60 -4.40 14.90 -11.56
C SER A 60 -5.17 13.65 -11.94
N ILE A 61 -4.60 12.46 -11.65
CA ILE A 61 -5.27 11.18 -11.87
C ILE A 61 -6.52 11.05 -10.98
N ALA A 62 -6.41 11.38 -9.68
CA ALA A 62 -7.54 11.34 -8.76
C ALA A 62 -8.66 12.31 -9.18
N ASP A 63 -8.33 13.49 -9.68
CA ASP A 63 -9.31 14.46 -10.18
C ASP A 63 -10.03 13.93 -11.41
N SER A 64 -9.33 13.27 -12.31
CA SER A 64 -9.90 12.64 -13.50
C SER A 64 -10.76 11.42 -13.13
N GLU A 65 -10.20 10.49 -12.35
CA GLU A 65 -10.85 9.22 -12.03
C GLU A 65 -12.05 9.38 -11.10
N TYR A 66 -12.01 10.31 -10.16
CA TYR A 66 -13.16 10.55 -9.25
C TYR A 66 -14.14 11.59 -9.78
N CYS A 67 -13.98 12.01 -11.04
CA CYS A 67 -14.95 12.90 -11.69
C CYS A 67 -16.37 12.29 -11.67
N GLY A 68 -17.37 13.09 -11.25
CA GLY A 68 -18.75 12.64 -11.13
C GLY A 68 -19.10 11.80 -9.89
N LEU A 69 -18.13 11.43 -9.06
CA LEU A 69 -18.37 10.71 -7.80
C LEU A 69 -18.64 11.65 -6.60
N TYR A 70 -18.52 12.96 -6.79
CA TYR A 70 -18.70 13.98 -5.73
C TYR A 70 -17.77 13.78 -4.53
N VAL A 71 -16.52 13.40 -4.80
CA VAL A 71 -15.46 13.22 -3.80
C VAL A 71 -14.86 14.57 -3.46
N ARG A 72 -14.67 14.86 -2.16
CA ARG A 72 -14.11 16.13 -1.68
C ARG A 72 -12.61 16.23 -1.97
N ASN A 73 -12.12 17.45 -2.14
CA ASN A 73 -10.71 17.68 -2.45
C ASN A 73 -9.77 17.31 -1.28
N ASP A 74 -10.15 17.63 -0.05
CA ASP A 74 -9.39 17.26 1.14
C ASP A 74 -9.24 15.72 1.28
N PHE A 75 -10.29 14.97 0.94
CA PHE A 75 -10.22 13.51 0.89
C PHE A 75 -9.22 13.01 -0.15
N LYS A 76 -9.21 13.60 -1.36
CA LYS A 76 -8.26 13.22 -2.41
C LYS A 76 -6.82 13.52 -1.98
N GLU A 77 -6.58 14.66 -1.32
CA GLU A 77 -5.27 15.02 -0.79
C GLU A 77 -4.77 14.00 0.23
N ASN A 78 -5.59 13.66 1.20
CA ASN A 78 -5.25 12.65 2.20
C ASN A 78 -5.00 11.27 1.56
N LEU A 79 -5.76 10.92 0.53
CA LEU A 79 -5.61 9.62 -0.15
C LEU A 79 -4.28 9.50 -0.88
N ILE A 80 -3.83 10.53 -1.59
CA ILE A 80 -2.55 10.51 -2.32
C ILE A 80 -1.32 10.57 -1.42
N GLU A 81 -1.46 10.94 -0.15
CA GLU A 81 -0.41 10.92 0.85
C GLU A 81 -0.18 9.53 1.47
N LEU A 82 -1.06 8.56 1.19
CA LEU A 82 -0.92 7.21 1.71
C LEU A 82 0.35 6.55 1.14
N SER A 83 1.11 5.91 2.02
CA SER A 83 2.32 5.17 1.61
C SER A 83 1.98 4.05 0.64
N GLY A 84 2.68 4.00 -0.50
CA GLY A 84 2.49 2.96 -1.51
C GLY A 84 1.30 3.16 -2.44
N ILE A 85 0.62 4.32 -2.39
CA ILE A 85 -0.46 4.64 -3.32
C ILE A 85 0.05 4.68 -4.77
N THR A 86 -0.70 4.12 -5.69
CA THR A 86 -0.38 4.09 -7.11
C THR A 86 -1.58 4.51 -7.96
N PRO A 87 -1.38 4.90 -9.23
CA PRO A 87 -2.47 5.18 -10.16
C PRO A 87 -3.51 4.06 -10.25
N SER A 88 -3.07 2.81 -10.19
CA SER A 88 -3.96 1.65 -10.26
C SER A 88 -4.91 1.57 -9.06
N HIS A 89 -4.45 1.92 -7.85
CA HIS A 89 -5.31 1.97 -6.67
C HIS A 89 -6.43 3.01 -6.84
N ILE A 90 -6.10 4.17 -7.41
CA ILE A 90 -7.06 5.25 -7.66
C ILE A 90 -8.08 4.80 -8.72
N ALA A 91 -7.62 4.29 -9.85
CA ALA A 91 -8.49 3.86 -10.95
C ALA A 91 -9.42 2.71 -10.55
N ASN A 92 -8.88 1.64 -9.95
CA ASN A 92 -9.65 0.48 -9.53
C ASN A 92 -10.71 0.83 -8.48
N SER A 93 -10.36 1.68 -7.51
CA SER A 93 -11.34 2.13 -6.50
C SER A 93 -12.47 2.96 -7.11
N ALA A 94 -12.15 3.82 -8.09
CA ALA A 94 -13.15 4.59 -8.83
C ALA A 94 -14.10 3.68 -9.62
N GLU A 95 -13.56 2.67 -10.30
CA GLU A 95 -14.33 1.71 -11.07
C GLU A 95 -15.32 0.94 -10.19
N VAL A 96 -14.84 0.38 -9.08
CA VAL A 96 -15.71 -0.35 -8.13
C VAL A 96 -16.83 0.54 -7.61
N VAL A 97 -16.52 1.78 -7.24
CA VAL A 97 -17.53 2.72 -6.72
C VAL A 97 -18.55 3.13 -7.77
N ARG A 98 -18.15 3.23 -9.05
CA ARG A 98 -19.07 3.44 -10.17
C ARG A 98 -20.00 2.26 -10.38
N LEU A 99 -19.48 1.03 -10.31
CA LEU A 99 -20.27 -0.20 -10.46
C LEU A 99 -21.39 -0.30 -9.42
N VAL A 100 -21.13 0.09 -8.17
CA VAL A 100 -22.14 0.10 -7.11
C VAL A 100 -22.95 1.41 -7.05
N ASN A 101 -22.69 2.35 -7.95
CA ASN A 101 -23.36 3.64 -8.08
C ASN A 101 -23.32 4.51 -6.78
N TYR A 102 -22.24 4.42 -6.01
CA TYR A 102 -22.04 5.24 -4.81
C TYR A 102 -21.55 6.63 -5.17
N ARG A 103 -21.95 7.64 -4.37
CA ARG A 103 -21.58 9.04 -4.55
C ARG A 103 -21.34 9.74 -3.21
N GLY A 104 -20.61 10.85 -3.22
CA GLY A 104 -20.34 11.69 -2.05
C GLY A 104 -19.69 10.91 -0.89
N LYS A 105 -20.28 10.93 0.27
CA LYS A 105 -19.73 10.28 1.47
C LYS A 105 -19.61 8.75 1.33
N GLN A 106 -20.57 8.11 0.68
CA GLN A 106 -20.52 6.66 0.46
C GLN A 106 -19.37 6.29 -0.49
N ALA A 107 -19.17 7.07 -1.56
CA ALA A 107 -18.05 6.90 -2.46
C ALA A 107 -16.72 7.04 -1.71
N GLN A 108 -16.55 8.11 -0.92
CA GLN A 108 -15.32 8.34 -0.14
C GLN A 108 -15.01 7.19 0.82
N SER A 109 -16.00 6.73 1.60
CA SER A 109 -15.82 5.61 2.53
C SER A 109 -15.43 4.32 1.81
N SER A 110 -16.07 4.03 0.67
CA SER A 110 -15.76 2.82 -0.11
C SER A 110 -14.38 2.91 -0.77
N ILE A 111 -14.01 4.06 -1.36
CA ILE A 111 -12.68 4.29 -1.93
C ILE A 111 -11.61 4.06 -0.85
N GLN A 112 -11.77 4.66 0.32
CA GLN A 112 -10.84 4.52 1.42
C GLN A 112 -10.66 3.06 1.82
N THR A 113 -11.77 2.34 2.04
CA THR A 113 -11.73 0.92 2.43
C THR A 113 -11.02 0.06 1.38
N ILE A 114 -11.30 0.28 0.09
CA ILE A 114 -10.69 -0.48 -1.01
C ILE A 114 -9.18 -0.22 -1.07
N VAL A 115 -8.78 1.06 -1.04
CA VAL A 115 -7.37 1.44 -1.13
C VAL A 115 -6.59 0.95 0.07
N GLU A 116 -7.07 1.18 1.29
CA GLU A 116 -6.40 0.72 2.52
C GLU A 116 -6.26 -0.80 2.57
N SER A 117 -7.30 -1.54 2.16
CA SER A 117 -7.24 -3.00 2.11
C SER A 117 -6.20 -3.50 1.11
N ASN A 118 -6.11 -2.88 -0.06
CA ASN A 118 -5.12 -3.23 -1.08
C ASN A 118 -3.70 -2.90 -0.61
N LEU A 119 -3.48 -1.72 -0.04
CA LEU A 119 -2.18 -1.32 0.49
C LEU A 119 -1.72 -2.23 1.62
N LYS A 120 -2.63 -2.60 2.53
CA LYS A 120 -2.35 -3.57 3.60
C LYS A 120 -1.96 -4.94 3.05
N ALA A 121 -2.67 -5.42 2.04
CA ALA A 121 -2.35 -6.70 1.38
C ALA A 121 -0.97 -6.71 0.71
N LEU A 122 -0.50 -5.53 0.25
CA LEU A 122 0.83 -5.34 -0.32
C LEU A 122 1.93 -5.10 0.74
N GLY A 123 1.59 -5.12 2.03
CA GLY A 123 2.54 -4.91 3.13
C GLY A 123 2.89 -3.44 3.39
N HIS A 124 2.14 -2.49 2.81
CA HIS A 124 2.31 -1.08 3.13
C HIS A 124 1.60 -0.78 4.46
N GLU A 125 2.40 -0.56 5.51
CA GLU A 125 1.86 -0.06 6.78
C GLU A 125 1.37 1.38 6.59
N GLN A 126 0.07 1.58 6.75
CA GLN A 126 -0.49 2.92 6.80
C GLN A 126 -0.19 3.54 8.16
N PRO A 127 0.09 4.85 8.24
CA PRO A 127 0.19 5.51 9.52
C PRO A 127 -1.10 5.24 10.29
N VAL A 128 -0.96 4.67 11.45
CA VAL A 128 -2.09 4.42 12.35
C VAL A 128 -2.75 5.78 12.57
N THR A 129 -3.94 5.96 11.99
CA THR A 129 -4.76 7.13 12.29
C THR A 129 -4.88 7.16 13.80
N GLU A 130 -4.39 8.21 14.47
CA GLU A 130 -4.50 8.34 15.92
C GLU A 130 -5.96 8.07 16.28
N TYR A 131 -6.21 6.91 16.84
CA TYR A 131 -7.54 6.58 17.34
C TYR A 131 -7.78 7.48 18.54
N LYS A 132 -8.43 8.61 18.31
CA LYS A 132 -8.94 9.43 19.40
C LYS A 132 -10.01 8.60 20.08
N ALA A 133 -9.64 7.93 21.16
CA ALA A 133 -10.57 7.23 21.99
C ALA A 133 -11.72 8.16 22.33
N GLN A 134 -12.95 7.80 21.94
CA GLN A 134 -14.15 8.61 22.22
C GLN A 134 -14.49 8.63 23.70
N THR A 135 -13.91 7.72 24.48
CA THR A 135 -14.07 7.64 25.92
C THR A 135 -12.75 7.92 26.62
N ALA A 136 -12.78 8.74 27.65
CA ALA A 136 -11.61 8.96 28.47
C ALA A 136 -11.13 7.65 29.10
N PHE A 137 -9.82 7.39 29.03
CA PHE A 137 -9.22 6.24 29.66
C PHE A 137 -9.46 6.27 31.17
N ASN A 138 -10.11 5.22 31.71
CA ASN A 138 -10.33 5.07 33.13
C ASN A 138 -9.55 3.86 33.67
N ALA A 139 -8.52 4.14 34.45
CA ALA A 139 -7.67 3.12 35.07
C ALA A 139 -8.42 2.15 36.00
N GLN A 140 -9.56 2.58 36.54
CA GLN A 140 -10.41 1.74 37.42
C GLN A 140 -11.05 0.56 36.66
N HIS A 141 -11.18 0.64 35.35
CA HIS A 141 -11.73 -0.43 34.53
C HIS A 141 -10.68 -1.48 34.13
N LEU A 142 -9.41 -1.28 34.48
CA LEU A 142 -8.36 -2.26 34.25
C LEU A 142 -8.45 -3.39 35.26
N ASN A 143 -8.77 -4.60 34.81
CA ASN A 143 -8.78 -5.79 35.64
C ASN A 143 -7.33 -6.33 35.81
N ILE A 144 -6.52 -5.61 36.58
CA ILE A 144 -5.14 -6.00 36.86
C ILE A 144 -5.14 -6.98 38.02
N LYS A 145 -4.70 -8.22 37.77
CA LYS A 145 -4.68 -9.29 38.80
C LYS A 145 -3.59 -9.11 39.87
N GLN A 146 -2.56 -8.30 39.57
CA GLN A 146 -1.45 -8.03 40.50
C GLN A 146 -1.82 -6.88 41.44
N LYS A 147 -2.13 -7.23 42.70
CA LYS A 147 -2.55 -6.26 43.72
C LYS A 147 -1.44 -5.37 44.25
N ASP A 148 -0.18 -5.68 43.95
CA ASP A 148 1.00 -5.03 44.54
C ASP A 148 1.52 -3.82 43.73
N ILE A 149 0.91 -3.54 42.58
CA ILE A 149 1.31 -2.40 41.75
C ILE A 149 0.25 -1.31 41.85
N GLU A 150 0.58 -0.22 42.52
CA GLU A 150 -0.20 1.03 42.46
C GLU A 150 -0.08 1.65 41.07
N TYR A 151 -1.06 1.35 40.22
CA TYR A 151 -1.09 1.85 38.84
C TYR A 151 -1.02 3.37 38.74
N SER A 152 -1.62 4.09 39.72
CA SER A 152 -1.51 5.53 39.86
C SER A 152 -0.09 6.00 40.06
N ARG A 153 0.74 5.25 40.78
CA ARG A 153 2.15 5.54 40.99
C ARG A 153 2.97 5.31 39.73
N LEU A 154 2.67 4.24 38.98
CA LEU A 154 3.31 3.97 37.68
C LEU A 154 3.02 5.09 36.68
N LEU A 155 1.77 5.52 36.54
CA LEU A 155 1.38 6.66 35.72
C LEU A 155 2.04 7.96 36.15
N GLY A 156 2.23 8.17 37.45
CA GLY A 156 2.96 9.32 38.01
C GLY A 156 4.43 9.32 37.57
N LEU A 157 5.10 8.16 37.58
CA LEU A 157 6.49 8.01 37.14
C LEU A 157 6.63 8.26 35.62
N ILE A 158 5.71 7.73 34.83
CA ILE A 158 5.69 7.97 33.37
C ILE A 158 5.50 9.47 33.07
N LYS A 159 4.57 10.14 33.77
CA LYS A 159 4.32 11.57 33.59
C LYS A 159 5.50 12.46 34.05
N SER A 160 6.31 11.99 34.99
CA SER A 160 7.53 12.70 35.44
C SER A 160 8.71 12.52 34.50
N GLY A 161 8.57 11.78 33.43
CA GLY A 161 9.66 11.51 32.47
C GLY A 161 10.68 10.47 32.96
N ALA A 162 10.35 9.68 33.98
CA ALA A 162 11.21 8.58 34.42
C ALA A 162 11.32 7.47 33.35
N ASP A 163 12.50 6.86 33.21
CA ASP A 163 12.68 5.70 32.32
C ASP A 163 11.97 4.48 32.93
N VAL A 164 10.74 4.23 32.46
CA VAL A 164 9.88 3.13 32.92
C VAL A 164 9.68 2.15 31.77
N ARG A 165 10.11 0.89 31.97
CA ARG A 165 9.88 -0.20 31.02
C ARG A 165 8.86 -1.16 31.63
N CYS A 166 7.67 -1.19 31.04
CA CYS A 166 6.57 -2.01 31.52
C CYS A 166 6.08 -2.93 30.41
N LEU A 167 5.96 -4.23 30.70
CA LEU A 167 5.34 -5.21 29.84
C LEU A 167 3.96 -5.58 30.38
N LEU A 168 2.92 -5.28 29.61
CA LEU A 168 1.56 -5.70 29.90
C LEU A 168 1.23 -6.94 29.06
N THR A 169 0.80 -8.01 29.73
CA THR A 169 0.36 -9.25 29.07
C THR A 169 -1.11 -9.51 29.41
N GLY A 170 -1.86 -9.93 28.43
CA GLY A 170 -3.29 -10.24 28.60
C GLY A 170 -3.81 -11.14 27.48
N PRO A 171 -5.02 -11.68 27.61
CA PRO A 171 -5.66 -12.37 26.52
C PRO A 171 -5.90 -11.40 25.36
N SER A 172 -5.59 -11.86 24.13
CA SER A 172 -5.85 -11.16 22.87
C SER A 172 -7.33 -11.25 22.50
#